data_aadf57c05fe18b678d0ac7a4fe51886e
#
_entry.id   aadf57c05fe18b678d0ac7a4fe51886e
#
_cell.length_a   1.000
_cell.length_b   1.000
_cell.length_c   1.000
_cell.angle_alpha   90.00
_cell.angle_beta   90.00
_cell.angle_gamma   90.00
#
_symmetry.space_group_name_H-M   'P 1'
#
loop_
_entity.id
_entity.type
_entity.pdbx_description
1 polymer ?
#
loop_
_entity_poly.entity_id
_entity_poly.type
_entity_poly.pdbx_seq_one_letter_code
_entity_poly.pdbx_strand_id
1 'polypeptide(L)'
;YLAAEHCEIGVGGITWYALYYMDGHALKGSAPARRVYRLLASYLAEIQRDMLSILNQAGYHALPPLPELKRQAEGYAPLRVTVADGWLIATEAVGWARLGYRKILCVQPFACLPGHIFGKGQYAALQRKLPGARLVSVDYDASTGEGTVLSRIRMLLDEELDPELL
;
A
#
# COMPACT_ATOMS: atom_id res chain seq x y z
N TYR A 1 7.63 5.94 -17.00
CA TYR A 1 6.57 6.83 -17.46
C TYR A 1 6.28 7.92 -16.42
N LEU A 2 5.84 7.60 -15.19
CA LEU A 2 5.52 8.62 -14.15
C LEU A 2 6.68 9.58 -13.86
N ALA A 3 7.92 9.08 -13.84
CA ALA A 3 9.10 9.93 -13.68
C ALA A 3 9.30 10.89 -14.86
N ALA A 4 8.94 10.47 -16.08
CA ALA A 4 8.98 11.34 -17.27
C ALA A 4 7.91 12.44 -17.23
N GLU A 5 6.82 12.22 -16.50
CA GLU A 5 5.76 13.21 -16.26
C GLU A 5 6.06 14.10 -15.02
N HIS A 6 7.31 14.11 -14.56
CA HIS A 6 7.77 14.90 -13.41
C HIS A 6 7.01 14.62 -12.09
N CYS A 7 6.47 13.41 -11.94
CA CYS A 7 5.80 13.02 -10.70
C CYS A 7 6.80 12.60 -9.62
N GLU A 8 6.56 13.03 -8.38
CA GLU A 8 7.16 12.39 -7.21
C GLU A 8 6.47 11.05 -6.98
N ILE A 9 7.25 9.97 -6.86
CA ILE A 9 6.73 8.61 -6.81
C ILE A 9 7.08 7.97 -5.48
N GLY A 10 6.06 7.69 -4.66
CA GLY A 10 6.17 6.85 -3.48
C GLY A 10 5.83 5.40 -3.82
N VAL A 11 6.65 4.45 -3.36
CA VAL A 11 6.46 3.01 -3.60
C VAL A 11 6.50 2.26 -2.27
N GLY A 12 5.54 1.35 -2.05
CA GLY A 12 5.55 0.43 -0.90
C GLY A 12 6.77 -0.49 -0.95
N GLY A 13 7.34 -0.79 0.21
CA GLY A 13 8.54 -1.62 0.32
C GLY A 13 8.22 -3.06 0.70
N ILE A 14 9.04 -4.01 0.22
CA ILE A 14 8.89 -5.45 0.51
C ILE A 14 8.94 -5.75 2.03
N THR A 15 9.59 -4.93 2.83
CA THR A 15 9.67 -5.13 4.28
C THR A 15 8.32 -5.01 4.98
N TRP A 16 7.40 -4.15 4.48
CA TRP A 16 6.03 -4.07 5.01
C TRP A 16 5.26 -5.36 4.75
N TYR A 17 5.38 -5.91 3.53
CA TYR A 17 4.77 -7.19 3.20
C TYR A 17 5.32 -8.32 4.06
N ALA A 18 6.63 -8.41 4.25
CA ALA A 18 7.27 -9.44 5.08
C ALA A 18 6.82 -9.34 6.53
N LEU A 19 6.76 -8.15 7.11
CA LEU A 19 6.26 -7.92 8.47
C LEU A 19 4.77 -8.25 8.61
N TYR A 20 3.96 -7.84 7.63
CA TYR A 20 2.54 -8.20 7.55
C TYR A 20 2.34 -9.72 7.51
N TYR A 21 3.12 -10.43 6.70
CA TYR A 21 3.08 -11.89 6.60
C TYR A 21 3.43 -12.56 7.94
N MET A 22 4.48 -12.10 8.60
CA MET A 22 4.90 -12.60 9.92
C MET A 22 3.83 -12.32 11.00
N ASP A 23 3.22 -11.14 11.01
CA ASP A 23 2.12 -10.79 11.93
C ASP A 23 0.94 -11.75 11.75
N GLY A 24 0.53 -12.00 10.50
CA GLY A 24 -0.54 -12.94 10.17
C GLY A 24 -0.27 -14.37 10.64
N HIS A 25 0.96 -14.86 10.45
CA HIS A 25 1.38 -16.19 10.91
C HIS A 25 1.51 -16.28 12.43
N ALA A 26 1.99 -15.22 13.08
CA ALA A 26 2.03 -15.15 14.53
C ALA A 26 0.64 -15.19 15.16
N LEU A 27 -0.38 -14.63 14.51
CA LEU A 27 -1.76 -14.66 14.98
C LEU A 27 -2.40 -16.06 14.91
N LYS A 28 -2.08 -16.84 13.88
CA LYS A 28 -2.71 -18.13 13.57
C LYS A 28 -1.89 -19.33 14.06
N GLY A 29 -0.61 -19.15 14.35
CA GLY A 29 0.33 -20.22 14.67
C GLY A 29 0.20 -20.78 16.09
N SER A 30 0.76 -22.00 16.28
CA SER A 30 0.97 -22.60 17.59
C SER A 30 1.89 -21.73 18.47
N ALA A 31 1.90 -21.95 19.78
CA ALA A 31 2.72 -21.17 20.71
C ALA A 31 4.23 -21.08 20.32
N PRO A 32 4.89 -22.20 19.93
CA PRO A 32 6.29 -22.11 19.48
C PRO A 32 6.43 -21.35 18.15
N ALA A 33 5.56 -21.60 17.16
CA ALA A 33 5.59 -20.90 15.90
C ALA A 33 5.40 -19.40 16.10
N ARG A 34 4.48 -18.99 16.94
CA ARG A 34 4.23 -17.59 17.30
C ARG A 34 5.48 -16.91 17.87
N ARG A 35 6.24 -17.59 18.72
CA ARG A 35 7.50 -17.06 19.25
C ARG A 35 8.53 -16.81 18.14
N VAL A 36 8.69 -17.79 17.24
CA VAL A 36 9.62 -17.69 16.12
C VAL A 36 9.23 -16.52 15.21
N TYR A 37 7.98 -16.44 14.78
CA TYR A 37 7.53 -15.36 13.90
C TYR A 37 7.66 -13.98 14.56
N ARG A 38 7.42 -13.86 15.86
CA ARG A 38 7.62 -12.58 16.58
C ARG A 38 9.09 -12.19 16.68
N LEU A 39 10.00 -13.15 16.90
CA LEU A 39 11.45 -12.86 16.89
C LEU A 39 11.92 -12.41 15.51
N LEU A 40 11.51 -13.11 14.46
CA LEU A 40 11.83 -12.72 13.09
C LEU A 40 11.24 -11.34 12.74
N ALA A 41 10.01 -11.07 13.13
CA ALA A 41 9.37 -9.79 12.92
C ALA A 41 10.08 -8.65 13.68
N SER A 42 10.52 -8.88 14.93
CA SER A 42 11.26 -7.85 15.68
C SER A 42 12.61 -7.53 15.02
N TYR A 43 13.34 -8.55 14.57
CA TYR A 43 14.60 -8.37 13.86
C TYR A 43 14.40 -7.61 12.53
N LEU A 44 13.43 -8.01 11.73
CA LEU A 44 13.13 -7.31 10.47
C LEU A 44 12.64 -5.88 10.71
N ALA A 45 11.88 -5.63 11.78
CA ALA A 45 11.44 -4.28 12.14
C ALA A 45 12.59 -3.36 12.56
N GLU A 46 13.67 -3.89 13.12
CA GLU A 46 14.91 -3.12 13.37
C GLU A 46 15.57 -2.72 12.06
N ILE A 47 15.78 -3.68 11.15
CA ILE A 47 16.33 -3.40 9.82
C ILE A 47 15.45 -2.36 9.09
N GLN A 48 14.13 -2.49 9.14
CA GLN A 48 13.23 -1.52 8.52
C GLN A 48 13.42 -0.12 9.11
N ARG A 49 13.55 0.01 10.42
CA ARG A 49 13.78 1.32 11.07
C ARG A 49 15.10 1.96 10.61
N ASP A 50 16.16 1.19 10.49
CA ASP A 50 17.44 1.67 10.00
C ASP A 50 17.33 2.13 8.54
N MET A 51 16.70 1.34 7.68
CA MET A 51 16.42 1.73 6.28
C MET A 51 15.59 3.01 6.19
N LEU A 52 14.53 3.14 6.99
CA LEU A 52 13.69 4.34 7.03
C LEU A 52 14.47 5.56 7.51
N SER A 53 15.35 5.39 8.49
CA SER A 53 16.21 6.47 8.96
C SER A 53 17.13 6.99 7.85
N ILE A 54 17.75 6.09 7.10
CA ILE A 54 18.62 6.44 5.96
C ILE A 54 17.82 7.15 4.85
N LEU A 55 16.64 6.62 4.48
CA LEU A 55 15.80 7.23 3.45
C LEU A 55 15.37 8.64 3.85
N ASN A 56 14.91 8.82 5.09
CA ASN A 56 14.48 10.13 5.59
C ASN A 56 15.64 11.13 5.65
N GLN A 57 16.86 10.71 6.05
CA GLN A 57 18.05 11.55 6.02
C GLN A 57 18.43 11.97 4.59
N ALA A 58 18.17 11.11 3.62
CA ALA A 58 18.39 11.39 2.20
C ALA A 58 17.26 12.22 1.54
N GLY A 59 16.23 12.61 2.30
CA GLY A 59 15.11 13.41 1.81
C GLY A 59 14.02 12.60 1.08
N TYR A 60 14.04 11.27 1.17
CA TYR A 60 12.98 10.45 0.59
C TYR A 60 11.84 10.23 1.58
N HIS A 61 10.62 10.25 1.07
CA HIS A 61 9.43 9.89 1.83
C HIS A 61 9.18 8.37 1.77
N ALA A 62 8.87 7.79 2.91
CA ALA A 62 8.53 6.37 3.03
C ALA A 62 7.35 6.18 3.97
N LEU A 63 6.60 5.10 3.76
CA LEU A 63 5.53 4.73 4.70
C LEU A 63 6.08 4.54 6.12
N PRO A 64 5.31 4.86 7.16
CA PRO A 64 5.73 4.64 8.53
C PRO A 64 5.89 3.13 8.83
N PRO A 65 6.58 2.75 9.92
CA PRO A 65 6.67 1.35 10.33
C PRO A 65 5.30 0.66 10.43
N LEU A 66 5.26 -0.65 10.14
CA LEU A 66 4.00 -1.39 10.02
C LEU A 66 3.03 -1.22 11.20
N PRO A 67 3.44 -1.19 12.48
CA PRO A 67 2.51 -0.98 13.60
C PRO A 67 1.82 0.39 13.55
N GLU A 68 2.54 1.42 13.13
CA GLU A 68 2.02 2.77 12.94
C GLU A 68 1.06 2.81 11.75
N LEU A 69 1.47 2.25 10.63
CA LEU A 69 0.68 2.15 9.41
C LEU A 69 -0.65 1.42 9.68
N LYS A 70 -0.60 0.31 10.42
CA LYS A 70 -1.78 -0.46 10.85
C LYS A 70 -2.75 0.41 11.68
N ARG A 71 -2.22 1.17 12.65
CA ARG A 71 -3.01 2.07 13.48
C ARG A 71 -3.68 3.18 12.65
N GLN A 72 -2.97 3.75 11.67
CA GLN A 72 -3.51 4.76 10.78
C GLN A 72 -4.65 4.26 9.90
N ALA A 73 -4.68 2.95 9.61
CA ALA A 73 -5.70 2.31 8.77
C ALA A 73 -6.91 1.78 9.56
N GLU A 74 -6.93 1.95 10.88
CA GLU A 74 -8.10 1.61 11.69
C GLU A 74 -9.34 2.36 11.20
N GLY A 75 -10.44 1.63 11.00
CA GLY A 75 -11.67 2.17 10.43
C GLY A 75 -11.69 2.31 8.90
N TYR A 76 -10.55 2.13 8.22
CA TYR A 76 -10.46 2.16 6.75
C TYR A 76 -10.44 0.76 6.14
N ALA A 77 -9.75 -0.19 6.77
CA ALA A 77 -9.55 -1.54 6.28
C ALA A 77 -9.93 -2.60 7.31
N PRO A 78 -10.37 -3.80 6.87
CA PRO A 78 -10.67 -4.92 7.76
C PRO A 78 -9.38 -5.60 8.23
N LEU A 79 -8.71 -5.06 9.23
CA LEU A 79 -7.37 -5.46 9.71
C LEU A 79 -7.25 -6.91 10.21
N ARG A 80 -8.33 -7.69 10.21
CA ARG A 80 -8.32 -9.12 10.56
C ARG A 80 -8.08 -10.05 9.37
N VAL A 81 -8.15 -9.53 8.15
CA VAL A 81 -7.98 -10.32 6.95
C VAL A 81 -6.49 -10.44 6.64
N THR A 82 -5.91 -11.58 6.94
CA THR A 82 -4.47 -11.86 6.79
C THR A 82 -4.20 -12.94 5.73
N VAL A 83 -5.03 -13.00 4.67
CA VAL A 83 -4.85 -13.90 3.54
C VAL A 83 -4.19 -13.14 2.40
N ALA A 84 -3.09 -13.68 1.89
CA ALA A 84 -2.25 -13.03 0.88
C ALA A 84 -1.95 -11.57 1.26
N ASP A 85 -2.22 -10.59 0.39
CA ASP A 85 -1.95 -9.17 0.66
C ASP A 85 -2.99 -8.53 1.62
N GLY A 86 -4.14 -9.18 1.82
CA GLY A 86 -5.17 -8.85 2.80
C GLY A 86 -5.41 -7.36 3.02
N TRP A 87 -5.30 -6.93 4.28
CA TRP A 87 -5.50 -5.53 4.65
C TRP A 87 -4.36 -4.59 4.24
N LEU A 88 -3.18 -5.13 3.85
CA LEU A 88 -1.98 -4.32 3.59
C LEU A 88 -2.20 -3.34 2.43
N ILE A 89 -2.82 -3.79 1.32
CA ILE A 89 -3.08 -2.95 0.14
C ILE A 89 -3.84 -1.66 0.51
N ALA A 90 -4.95 -1.83 1.22
CA ALA A 90 -5.77 -0.69 1.64
C ALA A 90 -5.04 0.19 2.65
N THR A 91 -4.23 -0.41 3.52
CA THR A 91 -3.45 0.28 4.55
C THR A 91 -2.34 1.11 3.95
N GLU A 92 -1.64 0.61 2.93
CA GLU A 92 -0.64 1.38 2.19
C GLU A 92 -1.28 2.59 1.48
N ALA A 93 -2.44 2.40 0.85
CA ALA A 93 -3.16 3.51 0.23
C ALA A 93 -3.52 4.62 1.26
N VAL A 94 -3.98 4.23 2.45
CA VAL A 94 -4.22 5.18 3.55
C VAL A 94 -2.93 5.88 3.99
N GLY A 95 -1.85 5.12 4.14
CA GLY A 95 -0.54 5.66 4.55
C GLY A 95 -0.02 6.70 3.56
N TRP A 96 -0.06 6.40 2.27
CA TRP A 96 0.36 7.34 1.23
C TRP A 96 -0.53 8.59 1.17
N ALA A 97 -1.86 8.43 1.29
CA ALA A 97 -2.76 9.57 1.34
C ALA A 97 -2.48 10.50 2.53
N ARG A 98 -2.11 9.94 3.69
CA ARG A 98 -1.74 10.71 4.89
C ARG A 98 -0.39 11.42 4.77
N LEU A 99 0.51 10.91 3.94
CA LEU A 99 1.76 11.58 3.59
C LEU A 99 1.58 12.67 2.53
N GLY A 100 0.35 12.91 2.06
CA GLY A 100 0.06 13.95 1.08
C GLY A 100 0.02 13.47 -0.37
N TYR A 101 0.26 12.18 -0.64
CA TYR A 101 0.12 11.63 -1.98
C TYR A 101 -1.37 11.50 -2.34
N ARG A 102 -1.82 12.33 -3.26
CA ARG A 102 -3.25 12.42 -3.62
C ARG A 102 -3.63 11.47 -4.76
N LYS A 103 -2.68 11.10 -5.61
CA LYS A 103 -2.90 10.23 -6.76
C LYS A 103 -2.27 8.88 -6.50
N ILE A 104 -3.10 7.86 -6.26
CA ILE A 104 -2.67 6.52 -5.84
C ILE A 104 -2.97 5.53 -6.95
N LEU A 105 -1.91 4.98 -7.55
CA LEU A 105 -1.98 3.95 -8.58
C LEU A 105 -1.80 2.58 -7.93
N CYS A 106 -2.83 1.75 -8.03
CA CYS A 106 -2.80 0.39 -7.50
C CYS A 106 -2.56 -0.60 -8.64
N VAL A 107 -1.39 -1.19 -8.66
CA VAL A 107 -0.95 -2.14 -9.69
C VAL A 107 -1.13 -3.57 -9.19
N GLN A 108 -1.78 -4.41 -9.97
CA GLN A 108 -2.04 -5.80 -9.57
C GLN A 108 -2.02 -6.76 -10.76
N PRO A 109 -1.66 -8.03 -10.57
CA PRO A 109 -1.84 -9.04 -11.61
C PRO A 109 -3.34 -9.22 -11.95
N PHE A 110 -3.65 -9.41 -13.23
CA PHE A 110 -5.01 -9.78 -13.64
C PHE A 110 -5.45 -11.07 -12.94
N ALA A 111 -6.70 -11.12 -12.53
CA ALA A 111 -7.28 -12.23 -11.77
C ALA A 111 -6.60 -12.54 -10.41
N CYS A 112 -5.77 -11.65 -9.87
CA CYS A 112 -5.28 -11.78 -8.51
C CYS A 112 -6.44 -11.60 -7.51
N LEU A 113 -6.93 -12.71 -6.96
CA LEU A 113 -8.11 -12.69 -6.08
C LEU A 113 -7.95 -11.75 -4.88
N PRO A 114 -6.84 -11.79 -4.12
CA PRO A 114 -6.64 -10.84 -3.02
C PRO A 114 -6.60 -9.38 -3.48
N GLY A 115 -5.90 -9.09 -4.57
CA GLY A 115 -5.84 -7.75 -5.15
C GLY A 115 -7.22 -7.21 -5.54
N HIS A 116 -8.08 -8.07 -6.09
CA HIS A 116 -9.44 -7.68 -6.48
C HIS A 116 -10.37 -7.50 -5.27
N ILE A 117 -10.33 -8.40 -4.29
CA ILE A 117 -11.23 -8.37 -3.13
C ILE A 117 -10.79 -7.32 -2.12
N PHE A 118 -9.52 -7.38 -1.68
CA PHE A 118 -9.02 -6.54 -0.59
C PHE A 118 -8.36 -5.23 -1.07
N GLY A 119 -8.00 -5.15 -2.34
CA GLY A 119 -7.59 -3.94 -3.03
C GLY A 119 -8.77 -3.27 -3.73
N LYS A 120 -9.01 -3.62 -4.99
CA LYS A 120 -9.99 -2.99 -5.88
C LYS A 120 -11.40 -2.91 -5.29
N GLY A 121 -11.84 -3.95 -4.59
CA GLY A 121 -13.14 -3.98 -3.90
C GLY A 121 -13.29 -2.96 -2.77
N GLN A 122 -12.17 -2.44 -2.24
CA GLN A 122 -12.14 -1.45 -1.17
C GLN A 122 -12.00 0.00 -1.69
N TYR A 123 -11.56 0.22 -2.93
CA TYR A 123 -11.18 1.57 -3.40
C TYR A 123 -12.30 2.58 -3.32
N ALA A 124 -13.51 2.24 -3.72
CA ALA A 124 -14.65 3.15 -3.61
C ALA A 124 -14.97 3.55 -2.15
N ALA A 125 -14.79 2.61 -1.21
CA ALA A 125 -14.96 2.89 0.21
C ALA A 125 -13.82 3.75 0.77
N LEU A 126 -12.58 3.49 0.33
CA LEU A 126 -11.41 4.28 0.71
C LEU A 126 -11.51 5.70 0.16
N GLN A 127 -11.89 5.89 -1.09
CA GLN A 127 -12.05 7.21 -1.69
C GLN A 127 -13.07 8.09 -0.93
N ARG A 128 -14.21 7.50 -0.51
CA ARG A 128 -15.18 8.24 0.32
C ARG A 128 -14.64 8.66 1.69
N LYS A 129 -13.67 7.92 2.22
CA LYS A 129 -13.07 8.17 3.54
C LYS A 129 -11.77 8.98 3.48
N LEU A 130 -11.21 9.13 2.30
CA LEU A 130 -9.97 9.88 2.03
C LEU A 130 -10.28 11.02 1.05
N PRO A 131 -10.92 12.09 1.52
CA PRO A 131 -11.25 13.22 0.68
C PRO A 131 -9.97 13.79 0.05
N GLY A 132 -10.05 14.15 -1.21
CA GLY A 132 -8.89 14.63 -1.98
C GLY A 132 -7.89 13.56 -2.43
N ALA A 133 -8.10 12.25 -2.12
CA ALA A 133 -7.30 11.17 -2.69
C ALA A 133 -8.03 10.50 -3.84
N ARG A 134 -7.30 10.19 -4.92
CA ARG A 134 -7.79 9.45 -6.10
C ARG A 134 -7.10 8.10 -6.20
N LEU A 135 -7.88 7.03 -6.26
CA LEU A 135 -7.37 5.66 -6.41
C LEU A 135 -7.76 5.12 -7.79
N VAL A 136 -6.77 4.72 -8.57
CA VAL A 136 -6.98 4.05 -9.87
C VAL A 136 -6.25 2.72 -9.87
N SER A 137 -6.88 1.67 -10.41
CA SER A 137 -6.27 0.35 -10.53
C SER A 137 -5.84 0.06 -11.97
N VAL A 138 -4.72 -0.63 -12.09
CA VAL A 138 -4.23 -1.22 -13.33
C VAL A 138 -4.02 -2.70 -13.12
N ASP A 139 -4.71 -3.52 -13.93
CA ASP A 139 -4.54 -4.96 -13.94
C ASP A 139 -3.52 -5.32 -15.04
N TYR A 140 -2.51 -6.13 -14.70
CA TYR A 140 -1.47 -6.57 -15.61
C TYR A 140 -1.58 -8.06 -15.93
N ASP A 141 -1.51 -8.39 -17.20
CA ASP A 141 -1.33 -9.74 -17.71
C ASP A 141 -0.44 -9.73 -18.96
N ALA A 142 -0.21 -10.91 -19.53
CA ALA A 142 0.62 -11.04 -20.74
C ALA A 142 0.01 -10.36 -21.99
N SER A 143 -1.29 -10.05 -21.96
CA SER A 143 -2.03 -9.41 -23.06
C SER A 143 -2.26 -7.92 -22.83
N THR A 144 -1.88 -7.40 -21.65
CA THR A 144 -2.12 -5.99 -21.28
C THR A 144 -1.24 -5.08 -22.15
N GLY A 145 -1.87 -4.41 -23.09
CA GLY A 145 -1.19 -3.46 -23.97
C GLY A 145 -0.74 -2.21 -23.23
N GLU A 146 0.43 -1.69 -23.59
CA GLU A 146 1.00 -0.48 -23.01
C GLU A 146 0.02 0.69 -23.08
N GLY A 147 -0.74 0.84 -24.17
CA GLY A 147 -1.74 1.89 -24.33
C GLY A 147 -2.83 1.86 -23.27
N THR A 148 -3.25 0.68 -22.81
CA THR A 148 -4.24 0.54 -21.73
C THR A 148 -3.68 1.06 -20.42
N VAL A 149 -2.44 0.69 -20.09
CA VAL A 149 -1.73 1.15 -18.89
C VAL A 149 -1.57 2.67 -18.90
N LEU A 150 -1.07 3.21 -20.01
CA LEU A 150 -0.86 4.64 -20.19
C LEU A 150 -2.16 5.44 -20.09
N SER A 151 -3.26 4.95 -20.69
CA SER A 151 -4.59 5.55 -20.54
C SER A 151 -5.02 5.69 -19.09
N ARG A 152 -4.85 4.63 -18.29
CA ARG A 152 -5.20 4.63 -16.87
C ARG A 152 -4.33 5.60 -16.06
N ILE A 153 -3.04 5.65 -16.36
CA ILE A 153 -2.11 6.56 -15.71
C ILE A 153 -2.47 8.01 -16.07
N ARG A 154 -2.71 8.32 -17.35
CA ARG A 154 -3.14 9.65 -17.77
C ARG A 154 -4.43 10.07 -17.10
N MET A 155 -5.44 9.19 -17.07
CA MET A 155 -6.69 9.47 -16.38
C MET A 155 -6.48 9.83 -14.90
N LEU A 156 -5.49 9.18 -14.22
CA LEU A 156 -5.13 9.53 -12.86
C LEU A 156 -4.40 10.88 -12.77
N LEU A 157 -3.53 11.21 -13.75
CA LEU A 157 -2.73 12.44 -13.74
C LEU A 157 -3.54 13.66 -14.19
N ASP A 158 -4.39 13.52 -15.21
CA ASP A 158 -5.13 14.62 -15.84
C ASP A 158 -6.37 15.05 -15.02
N GLU A 159 -6.84 14.20 -14.11
CA GLU A 159 -7.99 14.55 -13.30
C GLU A 159 -7.62 15.62 -12.27
N GLU A 160 -8.24 16.79 -12.39
CA GLU A 160 -8.11 17.85 -11.40
C GLU A 160 -8.69 17.38 -10.07
N LEU A 161 -7.93 17.51 -9.01
CA LEU A 161 -8.40 17.28 -7.65
C LEU A 161 -9.23 18.49 -7.24
N ASP A 162 -10.41 18.24 -6.69
CA ASP A 162 -11.29 19.30 -6.22
C ASP A 162 -10.56 20.20 -5.20
N PRO A 163 -10.38 21.50 -5.51
CA PRO A 163 -9.65 22.41 -4.62
C PRO A 163 -10.33 22.58 -3.24
N GLU A 164 -11.65 22.37 -3.16
CA GLU A 164 -12.40 22.50 -1.90
C GLU A 164 -12.17 21.30 -0.95
N LEU A 165 -11.55 20.21 -1.43
CA LEU A 165 -11.22 19.02 -0.64
C LEU A 165 -9.74 18.99 -0.20
N LEU A 166 -8.96 20.01 -0.50
CA LEU A 166 -7.56 20.17 -0.11
C LEU A 166 -7.43 20.98 1.17
#